data_eea0124af9e583dd7c98e6770f50d046
#
_entry.id   eea0124af9e583dd7c98e6770f50d046
#
_cell.length_a   1.000
_cell.length_b   1.000
_cell.length_c   1.000
_cell.angle_alpha   90.00
_cell.angle_beta   90.00
_cell.angle_gamma   90.00
#
_symmetry.space_group_name_H-M   'P 1'
#
loop_
_entity.id
_entity.type
_entity.pdbx_description
1 polymer ?
#
loop_
_entity_poly.entity_id
_entity_poly.type
_entity_poly.pdbx_seq_one_letter_code
_entity_poly.pdbx_strand_id
1 'polypeptide(L)'
;MKQALIVIDMQNGFLNPASPLCIRGARATVPACAQVIAACRRSAAPVIFVNRAYRADGSDVENTRYQVWAAGGRPLTPGSTGPISVENPPEFGRTPADYEIIKPRYSAFFQTALDLLLRRLGVDTVLLTGTTTPNCIRTTCYDAISLDYRVVVVEDCCSSNTEEIQRANMLDMANVGALIRSSEQLIEELER
;
A
#
# COMPACT_ATOMS: atom_id res chain seq x y z
N MET A 1 21.48 4.94 5.21
CA MET A 1 20.43 4.17 4.49
C MET A 1 19.43 5.16 3.94
N LYS A 2 19.06 5.04 2.68
CA LYS A 2 18.06 5.92 2.07
C LYS A 2 16.72 5.19 1.96
N GLN A 3 15.73 5.67 2.70
CA GLN A 3 14.42 5.02 2.82
C GLN A 3 13.39 5.68 1.91
N ALA A 4 12.36 4.93 1.49
CA ALA A 4 11.15 5.45 0.86
C ALA A 4 9.91 4.76 1.43
N LEU A 5 8.86 5.53 1.68
CA LEU A 5 7.56 5.01 2.10
C LEU A 5 6.73 4.61 0.89
N ILE A 6 6.21 3.39 0.91
CA ILE A 6 5.29 2.87 -0.11
C ILE A 6 3.92 2.66 0.54
N VAL A 7 2.94 3.47 0.14
CA VAL A 7 1.55 3.44 0.63
C VAL A 7 0.71 2.69 -0.40
N ILE A 8 0.29 1.46 -0.06
CA ILE A 8 -0.30 0.52 -1.02
C ILE A 8 -1.81 0.44 -0.85
N ASP A 9 -2.56 0.70 -1.94
CA ASP A 9 -4.01 0.49 -2.07
C ASP A 9 -4.87 1.15 -0.98
N MET A 10 -4.39 2.22 -0.34
CA MET A 10 -5.13 2.97 0.66
C MET A 10 -6.12 3.93 -0.01
N GLN A 11 -7.11 3.37 -0.70
CA GLN A 11 -8.12 4.07 -1.51
C GLN A 11 -9.53 3.78 -0.99
N ASN A 12 -10.47 4.68 -1.19
CA ASN A 12 -11.86 4.51 -0.71
C ASN A 12 -12.46 3.16 -1.14
N GLY A 13 -12.19 2.70 -2.36
CA GLY A 13 -12.66 1.41 -2.85
C GLY A 13 -12.23 0.20 -2.01
N PHE A 14 -11.13 0.30 -1.25
CA PHE A 14 -10.69 -0.74 -0.31
C PHE A 14 -10.98 -0.42 1.15
N LEU A 15 -11.19 0.85 1.48
CA LEU A 15 -11.35 1.33 2.87
C LEU A 15 -12.80 1.45 3.30
N ASN A 16 -13.72 1.71 2.37
CA ASN A 16 -15.10 2.02 2.72
C ASN A 16 -15.94 0.74 2.85
N PRO A 17 -16.66 0.55 3.98
CA PRO A 17 -17.50 -0.63 4.19
C PRO A 17 -18.60 -0.86 3.14
N ALA A 18 -19.04 0.20 2.46
CA ALA A 18 -20.04 0.11 1.40
C ALA A 18 -19.43 -0.31 0.03
N SER A 19 -18.11 -0.45 -0.08
CA SER A 19 -17.45 -0.96 -1.29
C SER A 19 -17.46 -2.49 -1.31
N PRO A 20 -17.74 -3.14 -2.46
CA PRO A 20 -17.65 -4.59 -2.60
C PRO A 20 -16.22 -5.13 -2.48
N LEU A 21 -15.21 -4.27 -2.58
CA LEU A 21 -13.80 -4.62 -2.42
C LEU A 21 -13.24 -4.24 -1.04
N CYS A 22 -14.10 -3.83 -0.10
CA CYS A 22 -13.68 -3.38 1.22
C CYS A 22 -12.86 -4.46 1.96
N ILE A 23 -11.73 -4.02 2.54
CA ILE A 23 -10.91 -4.81 3.46
C ILE A 23 -11.28 -4.39 4.88
N ARG A 24 -11.81 -5.32 5.66
CA ARG A 24 -12.48 -5.06 6.94
C ARG A 24 -11.64 -4.26 7.92
N GLY A 25 -10.35 -4.54 8.04
CA GLY A 25 -9.44 -3.82 8.93
C GLY A 25 -8.84 -2.53 8.39
N ALA A 26 -9.02 -2.22 7.08
CA ALA A 26 -8.22 -1.19 6.41
C ALA A 26 -8.52 0.24 6.90
N ARG A 27 -9.77 0.59 7.14
CA ARG A 27 -10.13 1.95 7.59
C ARG A 27 -9.50 2.31 8.95
N ALA A 28 -9.35 1.34 9.83
CA ALA A 28 -8.78 1.55 11.16
C ALA A 28 -7.29 1.93 11.13
N THR A 29 -6.56 1.59 10.07
CA THR A 29 -5.13 1.90 9.94
C THR A 29 -4.85 3.31 9.41
N VAL A 30 -5.86 4.03 8.92
CA VAL A 30 -5.69 5.36 8.30
C VAL A 30 -4.99 6.37 9.23
N PRO A 31 -5.33 6.49 10.53
CA PRO A 31 -4.64 7.44 11.40
C PRO A 31 -3.15 7.16 11.57
N ALA A 32 -2.77 5.89 11.78
CA ALA A 32 -1.37 5.48 11.89
C ALA A 32 -0.61 5.73 10.58
N CYS A 33 -1.20 5.36 9.43
CA CYS A 33 -0.62 5.67 8.12
C CYS A 33 -0.40 7.17 7.91
N ALA A 34 -1.34 8.01 8.30
CA ALA A 34 -1.20 9.47 8.17
C ALA A 34 -0.02 10.01 9.01
N GLN A 35 0.18 9.48 10.22
CA GLN A 35 1.32 9.85 11.08
C GLN A 35 2.66 9.44 10.44
N VAL A 36 2.75 8.22 9.93
CA VAL A 36 3.95 7.72 9.24
C VAL A 36 4.25 8.53 7.98
N ILE A 37 3.23 8.84 7.15
CA ILE A 37 3.38 9.70 5.98
C ILE A 37 3.95 11.06 6.37
N ALA A 38 3.42 11.69 7.42
CA ALA A 38 3.89 12.98 7.91
C ALA A 38 5.34 12.90 8.42
N ALA A 39 5.72 11.85 9.15
CA ALA A 39 7.08 11.63 9.63
C ALA A 39 8.08 11.43 8.47
N CYS A 40 7.73 10.62 7.47
CA CYS A 40 8.55 10.42 6.28
C CYS A 40 8.79 11.74 5.52
N ARG A 41 7.76 12.60 5.39
CA ARG A 41 7.93 13.91 4.77
C ARG A 41 8.85 14.82 5.58
N ARG A 42 8.75 14.81 6.91
CA ARG A 42 9.67 15.58 7.78
C ARG A 42 11.12 15.15 7.67
N SER A 43 11.35 13.84 7.54
CA SER A 43 12.70 13.27 7.35
C SER A 43 13.19 13.30 5.89
N ALA A 44 12.45 13.96 4.97
CA ALA A 44 12.72 14.01 3.54
C ALA A 44 12.78 12.62 2.86
N ALA A 45 12.18 11.60 3.43
CA ALA A 45 12.00 10.30 2.79
C ALA A 45 10.89 10.41 1.73
N PRO A 46 11.13 9.98 0.48
CA PRO A 46 10.10 9.97 -0.56
C PRO A 46 8.86 9.19 -0.15
N VAL A 47 7.68 9.74 -0.43
CA VAL A 47 6.39 9.07 -0.24
C VAL A 47 5.86 8.68 -1.60
N ILE A 48 5.56 7.39 -1.78
CA ILE A 48 5.10 6.81 -3.04
C ILE A 48 3.74 6.17 -2.79
N PHE A 49 2.69 6.72 -3.36
CA PHE A 49 1.37 6.12 -3.36
C PHE A 49 1.28 5.10 -4.49
N VAL A 50 1.06 3.84 -4.14
CA VAL A 50 0.89 2.76 -5.10
C VAL A 50 -0.57 2.36 -5.10
N ASN A 51 -1.29 2.84 -6.10
CA ASN A 51 -2.74 2.75 -6.18
C ASN A 51 -3.18 1.73 -7.24
N ARG A 52 -4.43 1.28 -7.12
CA ARG A 52 -5.14 0.51 -8.13
C ARG A 52 -6.08 1.43 -8.90
N ALA A 53 -6.05 1.37 -10.23
CA ALA A 53 -7.03 2.03 -11.07
C ALA A 53 -7.38 1.10 -12.24
N TYR A 54 -8.65 0.68 -12.32
CA TYR A 54 -9.12 -0.19 -13.39
C TYR A 54 -9.65 0.61 -14.57
N ARG A 55 -9.43 0.10 -15.78
CA ARG A 55 -10.04 0.66 -16.99
C ARG A 55 -11.57 0.52 -16.91
N ALA A 56 -12.29 1.49 -17.47
CA ALA A 56 -13.74 1.50 -17.45
C ALA A 56 -14.38 0.30 -18.20
N ASP A 57 -13.66 -0.26 -19.20
CA ASP A 57 -14.07 -1.46 -19.94
C ASP A 57 -13.77 -2.77 -19.17
N GLY A 58 -13.03 -2.71 -18.05
CA GLY A 58 -12.67 -3.86 -17.23
C GLY A 58 -11.60 -4.77 -17.83
N SER A 59 -10.95 -4.38 -18.93
CA SER A 59 -9.98 -5.21 -19.65
C SER A 59 -8.71 -5.54 -18.83
N ASP A 60 -8.45 -4.80 -17.77
CA ASP A 60 -7.30 -4.97 -16.87
C ASP A 60 -7.66 -5.51 -15.46
N VAL A 61 -8.95 -5.76 -15.22
CA VAL A 61 -9.42 -6.37 -13.97
C VAL A 61 -8.99 -7.84 -13.93
N GLU A 62 -8.55 -8.33 -12.77
CA GLU A 62 -8.20 -9.74 -12.60
C GLU A 62 -9.42 -10.64 -12.85
N ASN A 63 -9.24 -11.73 -13.60
CA ASN A 63 -10.32 -12.67 -13.91
C ASN A 63 -11.08 -13.14 -12.67
N THR A 64 -10.36 -13.39 -11.58
CA THR A 64 -10.94 -13.83 -10.29
C THR A 64 -11.77 -12.75 -9.58
N ARG A 65 -11.58 -11.49 -9.94
CA ARG A 65 -12.27 -10.34 -9.34
C ARG A 65 -13.36 -9.75 -10.23
N TYR A 66 -13.32 -10.05 -11.54
CA TYR A 66 -14.14 -9.38 -12.55
C TYR A 66 -15.64 -9.38 -12.23
N GLN A 67 -16.20 -10.52 -11.82
CA GLN A 67 -17.63 -10.65 -11.52
C GLN A 67 -18.06 -9.74 -10.37
N VAL A 68 -17.29 -9.73 -9.27
CA VAL A 68 -17.57 -8.88 -8.11
C VAL A 68 -17.40 -7.41 -8.47
N TRP A 69 -16.37 -7.08 -9.22
CA TRP A 69 -16.11 -5.73 -9.69
C TRP A 69 -17.25 -5.21 -10.59
N ALA A 70 -17.66 -5.98 -11.59
CA ALA A 70 -18.71 -5.59 -12.53
C ALA A 70 -20.07 -5.43 -11.86
N ALA A 71 -20.45 -6.36 -10.98
CA ALA A 71 -21.69 -6.29 -10.20
C ALA A 71 -21.69 -5.19 -9.13
N GLY A 72 -20.52 -4.83 -8.63
CA GLY A 72 -20.34 -3.87 -7.56
C GLY A 72 -20.19 -2.39 -7.98
N GLY A 73 -20.61 -2.04 -9.19
CA GLY A 73 -20.56 -0.66 -9.68
C GLY A 73 -19.18 -0.23 -10.18
N ARG A 74 -18.32 -1.19 -10.53
CA ARG A 74 -16.96 -0.96 -11.08
C ARG A 74 -16.07 -0.11 -10.18
N PRO A 75 -15.82 -0.55 -8.94
CA PRO A 75 -14.99 0.19 -7.99
C PRO A 75 -13.56 0.40 -8.53
N LEU A 76 -12.92 1.48 -8.07
CA LEU A 76 -11.57 1.86 -8.47
C LEU A 76 -11.41 2.15 -9.97
N THR A 77 -12.48 2.52 -10.65
CA THR A 77 -12.41 3.08 -12.01
C THR A 77 -12.19 4.59 -11.91
N PRO A 78 -11.30 5.20 -12.70
CA PRO A 78 -11.14 6.64 -12.75
C PRO A 78 -12.48 7.34 -13.00
N GLY A 79 -12.82 8.34 -12.18
CA GLY A 79 -14.11 9.02 -12.20
C GLY A 79 -15.20 8.35 -11.33
N SER A 80 -14.96 7.18 -10.76
CA SER A 80 -15.84 6.66 -9.69
C SER A 80 -15.77 7.57 -8.44
N THR A 81 -16.90 7.69 -7.74
CA THR A 81 -17.03 8.60 -6.59
C THR A 81 -17.48 7.88 -5.33
N GLY A 82 -17.35 8.56 -4.19
CA GLY A 82 -17.81 8.04 -2.91
C GLY A 82 -17.12 6.75 -2.48
N PRO A 83 -17.88 5.75 -1.98
CA PRO A 83 -17.31 4.53 -1.38
C PRO A 83 -16.43 3.70 -2.30
N ILE A 84 -16.62 3.80 -3.61
CA ILE A 84 -15.92 2.97 -4.60
C ILE A 84 -14.80 3.73 -5.34
N SER A 85 -14.50 4.98 -4.94
CA SER A 85 -13.57 5.84 -5.66
C SER A 85 -12.12 5.39 -5.57
N VAL A 86 -11.32 5.85 -6.53
CA VAL A 86 -9.86 5.67 -6.56
C VAL A 86 -9.13 6.57 -5.55
N GLU A 87 -9.82 7.50 -4.91
CA GLU A 87 -9.23 8.52 -4.06
C GLU A 87 -8.63 7.93 -2.78
N ASN A 88 -7.49 8.49 -2.37
CA ASN A 88 -6.92 8.24 -1.06
C ASN A 88 -7.64 9.11 -0.01
N PRO A 89 -7.65 8.69 1.28
CA PRO A 89 -8.19 9.49 2.37
C PRO A 89 -7.57 10.89 2.43
N PRO A 90 -8.37 11.95 2.66
CA PRO A 90 -7.87 13.31 2.79
C PRO A 90 -6.91 13.47 3.97
N GLU A 91 -6.99 12.60 4.97
CA GLU A 91 -6.09 12.54 6.12
C GLU A 91 -4.62 12.34 5.72
N PHE A 92 -4.34 11.79 4.55
CA PHE A 92 -2.98 11.62 4.04
C PHE A 92 -2.36 12.91 3.51
N GLY A 93 -3.18 13.95 3.28
CA GLY A 93 -2.71 15.28 2.85
C GLY A 93 -1.78 15.18 1.64
N ARG A 94 -2.17 14.44 0.58
CA ARG A 94 -1.34 14.26 -0.62
C ARG A 94 -0.89 15.61 -1.19
N THR A 95 0.36 15.65 -1.61
CA THR A 95 0.99 16.85 -2.19
C THR A 95 1.56 16.55 -3.57
N PRO A 96 1.82 17.57 -4.41
CA PRO A 96 2.48 17.38 -5.71
C PRO A 96 3.92 16.82 -5.61
N ALA A 97 4.52 16.82 -4.43
CA ALA A 97 5.84 16.23 -4.19
C ALA A 97 5.80 14.71 -3.99
N ASP A 98 4.62 14.15 -3.71
CA ASP A 98 4.44 12.70 -3.56
C ASP A 98 4.42 12.03 -4.93
N TYR A 99 5.02 10.85 -5.02
CA TYR A 99 4.98 10.04 -6.24
C TYR A 99 3.70 9.21 -6.30
N GLU A 100 3.27 8.87 -7.52
CA GLU A 100 2.17 7.95 -7.76
C GLU A 100 2.56 6.87 -8.75
N ILE A 101 2.20 5.63 -8.41
CA ILE A 101 2.35 4.44 -9.25
C ILE A 101 0.98 3.77 -9.34
N ILE A 102 0.51 3.50 -10.54
CA ILE A 102 -0.66 2.65 -10.76
C ILE A 102 -0.18 1.23 -11.02
N LYS A 103 -0.60 0.29 -10.16
CA LYS A 103 -0.22 -1.11 -10.31
C LYS A 103 -1.33 -1.97 -10.90
N PRO A 104 -1.02 -2.88 -11.84
CA PRO A 104 -2.03 -3.72 -12.49
C PRO A 104 -2.39 -4.97 -11.67
N ARG A 105 -1.53 -5.41 -10.73
CA ARG A 105 -1.70 -6.66 -9.97
C ARG A 105 -1.34 -6.43 -8.49
N TYR A 106 -1.11 -7.50 -7.72
CA TYR A 106 -0.90 -7.43 -6.27
C TYR A 106 0.38 -6.69 -5.89
N SER A 107 1.52 -7.14 -6.43
CA SER A 107 2.80 -6.51 -6.13
C SER A 107 2.91 -5.11 -6.71
N ALA A 108 3.48 -4.19 -5.93
CA ALA A 108 3.82 -2.85 -6.37
C ALA A 108 4.92 -2.82 -7.44
N PHE A 109 5.72 -3.88 -7.54
CA PHE A 109 6.80 -4.01 -8.54
C PHE A 109 6.34 -4.63 -9.85
N PHE A 110 5.26 -5.43 -9.83
CA PHE A 110 4.84 -6.18 -11.01
C PHE A 110 4.36 -5.27 -12.14
N GLN A 111 5.11 -5.20 -13.21
CA GLN A 111 4.83 -4.39 -14.42
C GLN A 111 4.61 -2.90 -14.10
N THR A 112 5.37 -2.36 -13.16
CA THR A 112 5.37 -0.93 -12.81
C THR A 112 6.76 -0.33 -12.96
N ALA A 113 6.85 0.99 -12.86
CA ALA A 113 8.12 1.72 -12.83
C ALA A 113 8.71 1.84 -11.41
N LEU A 114 8.20 1.10 -10.40
CA LEU A 114 8.61 1.32 -9.02
C LEU A 114 10.11 1.05 -8.79
N ASP A 115 10.64 -0.06 -9.29
CA ASP A 115 12.08 -0.38 -9.13
C ASP A 115 12.96 0.70 -9.79
N LEU A 116 12.61 1.11 -11.00
CA LEU A 116 13.31 2.18 -11.70
C LEU A 116 13.33 3.49 -10.89
N LEU A 117 12.18 3.87 -10.34
CA LEU A 117 12.04 5.07 -9.50
C LEU A 117 12.90 4.97 -8.24
N LEU A 118 12.81 3.86 -7.50
CA LEU A 118 13.55 3.66 -6.26
C LEU A 118 15.07 3.69 -6.50
N ARG A 119 15.56 3.00 -7.53
CA ARG A 119 16.99 3.05 -7.90
C ARG A 119 17.42 4.44 -8.32
N ARG A 120 16.63 5.17 -9.08
CA ARG A 120 16.94 6.55 -9.47
C ARG A 120 16.98 7.49 -8.27
N LEU A 121 16.17 7.25 -7.27
CA LEU A 121 16.17 7.97 -5.99
C LEU A 121 17.32 7.54 -5.08
N GLY A 122 18.05 6.46 -5.40
CA GLY A 122 19.11 5.88 -4.58
C GLY A 122 18.59 5.23 -3.29
N VAL A 123 17.35 4.75 -3.30
CA VAL A 123 16.70 4.06 -2.17
C VAL A 123 17.26 2.65 -2.04
N ASP A 124 17.59 2.25 -0.83
CA ASP A 124 18.04 0.89 -0.46
C ASP A 124 17.07 0.18 0.49
N THR A 125 16.12 0.93 1.07
CA THR A 125 15.19 0.43 2.08
C THR A 125 13.77 0.91 1.77
N VAL A 126 12.81 0.00 1.73
CA VAL A 126 11.39 0.31 1.51
C VAL A 126 10.59 0.10 2.80
N LEU A 127 9.76 1.09 3.13
CA LEU A 127 8.84 1.08 4.25
C LEU A 127 7.45 0.79 3.70
N LEU A 128 6.87 -0.37 4.04
CA LEU A 128 5.60 -0.82 3.47
C LEU A 128 4.44 -0.56 4.41
N THR A 129 3.41 0.11 3.91
CA THR A 129 2.14 0.37 4.58
C THR A 129 0.97 0.10 3.63
N GLY A 130 -0.20 -0.16 4.16
CA GLY A 130 -1.43 -0.24 3.37
C GLY A 130 -2.16 -1.58 3.43
N THR A 131 -2.89 -1.91 2.36
CA THR A 131 -3.79 -3.08 2.33
C THR A 131 -3.69 -3.85 1.00
N THR A 132 -3.92 -5.15 0.97
CA THR A 132 -4.16 -6.04 2.12
C THR A 132 -2.92 -6.87 2.39
N THR A 133 -2.67 -7.12 3.66
CA THR A 133 -1.44 -7.79 4.12
C THR A 133 -1.14 -9.12 3.40
N PRO A 134 -2.09 -10.09 3.26
CA PRO A 134 -1.81 -11.38 2.63
C PRO A 134 -1.56 -11.30 1.11
N ASN A 135 -1.92 -10.20 0.47
CA ASN A 135 -1.80 -10.05 -0.98
C ASN A 135 -0.80 -8.95 -1.34
N CYS A 136 -1.27 -7.68 -1.40
CA CYS A 136 -0.47 -6.57 -1.95
C CYS A 136 0.77 -6.28 -1.11
N ILE A 137 0.67 -6.29 0.22
CA ILE A 137 1.83 -6.05 1.10
C ILE A 137 2.82 -7.21 1.01
N ARG A 138 2.34 -8.45 1.19
CA ARG A 138 3.20 -9.63 1.18
C ARG A 138 3.91 -9.80 -0.17
N THR A 139 3.19 -9.73 -1.31
CA THR A 139 3.82 -9.88 -2.62
C THR A 139 4.81 -8.77 -2.90
N THR A 140 4.52 -7.53 -2.51
CA THR A 140 5.47 -6.42 -2.63
C THR A 140 6.72 -6.64 -1.75
N CYS A 141 6.55 -7.14 -0.53
CA CYS A 141 7.66 -7.48 0.36
C CYS A 141 8.59 -8.53 -0.26
N TYR A 142 8.04 -9.62 -0.80
CA TYR A 142 8.83 -10.69 -1.43
C TYR A 142 9.55 -10.21 -2.68
N ASP A 143 8.91 -9.41 -3.52
CA ASP A 143 9.54 -8.84 -4.70
C ASP A 143 10.62 -7.83 -4.33
N ALA A 144 10.40 -7.00 -3.31
CA ALA A 144 11.40 -6.05 -2.81
C ALA A 144 12.67 -6.78 -2.32
N ILE A 145 12.50 -7.84 -1.53
CA ILE A 145 13.63 -8.68 -1.06
C ILE A 145 14.34 -9.34 -2.25
N SER A 146 13.58 -9.85 -3.22
CA SER A 146 14.15 -10.47 -4.44
C SER A 146 14.91 -9.47 -5.32
N LEU A 147 14.63 -8.18 -5.18
CA LEU A 147 15.32 -7.07 -5.85
C LEU A 147 16.43 -6.44 -4.97
N ASP A 148 16.82 -7.09 -3.87
CA ASP A 148 17.85 -6.66 -2.93
C ASP A 148 17.53 -5.37 -2.14
N TYR A 149 16.25 -5.01 -1.98
CA TYR A 149 15.85 -3.97 -1.03
C TYR A 149 15.76 -4.53 0.39
N ARG A 150 16.17 -3.73 1.38
CA ARG A 150 15.75 -3.94 2.77
C ARG A 150 14.28 -3.58 2.91
N VAL A 151 13.54 -4.37 3.66
CA VAL A 151 12.11 -4.18 3.83
C VAL A 151 11.77 -3.97 5.29
N VAL A 152 11.03 -2.91 5.57
CA VAL A 152 10.36 -2.66 6.84
C VAL A 152 8.87 -2.69 6.59
N VAL A 153 8.14 -3.54 7.28
CA VAL A 153 6.66 -3.57 7.24
C VAL A 153 6.13 -2.92 8.51
N VAL A 154 5.29 -1.89 8.34
CA VAL A 154 4.69 -1.17 9.48
C VAL A 154 3.37 -1.85 9.83
N GLU A 155 3.38 -2.68 10.87
CA GLU A 155 2.31 -3.65 11.12
C GLU A 155 0.94 -3.04 11.40
N ASP A 156 0.88 -1.96 12.19
CA ASP A 156 -0.34 -1.23 12.54
C ASP A 156 -0.81 -0.26 11.44
N CYS A 157 0.02 -0.07 10.40
CA CYS A 157 -0.34 0.57 9.14
C CYS A 157 -0.74 -0.44 8.05
N CYS A 158 -0.78 -1.73 8.36
CA CYS A 158 -1.18 -2.80 7.45
C CYS A 158 -2.44 -3.51 7.94
N SER A 159 -3.23 -4.04 7.04
CA SER A 159 -4.51 -4.65 7.40
C SER A 159 -4.89 -5.86 6.57
N SER A 160 -5.68 -6.72 7.18
CA SER A 160 -6.34 -7.84 6.52
C SER A 160 -7.79 -7.99 7.00
N ASN A 161 -8.47 -9.07 6.57
CA ASN A 161 -9.85 -9.32 6.96
C ASN A 161 -10.01 -9.92 8.36
N THR A 162 -8.97 -10.56 8.90
CA THR A 162 -8.95 -11.13 10.26
C THR A 162 -7.57 -10.96 10.89
N GLU A 163 -7.53 -10.93 12.23
CA GLU A 163 -6.28 -10.85 12.99
C GLU A 163 -5.39 -12.08 12.80
N GLU A 164 -6.00 -13.26 12.63
CA GLU A 164 -5.26 -14.51 12.38
C GLU A 164 -4.48 -14.43 11.07
N ILE A 165 -5.15 -14.00 9.98
CA ILE A 165 -4.50 -13.78 8.67
C ILE A 165 -3.42 -12.69 8.78
N GLN A 166 -3.68 -11.61 9.50
CA GLN A 166 -2.72 -10.54 9.73
C GLN A 166 -1.45 -11.09 10.36
N ARG A 167 -1.58 -11.73 11.51
CA ARG A 167 -0.46 -12.28 12.29
C ARG A 167 0.35 -13.31 11.50
N ALA A 168 -0.31 -14.25 10.82
CA ALA A 168 0.36 -15.28 10.03
C ALA A 168 1.23 -14.67 8.92
N ASN A 169 0.71 -13.66 8.22
CA ASN A 169 1.47 -13.02 7.14
C ASN A 169 2.60 -12.11 7.66
N MET A 170 2.43 -11.45 8.81
CA MET A 170 3.54 -10.71 9.43
C MET A 170 4.68 -11.63 9.81
N LEU A 171 4.37 -12.80 10.40
CA LEU A 171 5.37 -13.82 10.72
C LEU A 171 6.08 -14.34 9.47
N ASP A 172 5.34 -14.61 8.40
CA ASP A 172 5.88 -15.08 7.13
C ASP A 172 6.88 -14.06 6.52
N MET A 173 6.51 -12.78 6.51
CA MET A 173 7.39 -11.72 6.02
C MET A 173 8.63 -11.53 6.90
N ALA A 174 8.49 -11.66 8.23
CA ALA A 174 9.63 -11.63 9.14
C ALA A 174 10.59 -12.80 8.90
N ASN A 175 10.07 -14.01 8.64
CA ASN A 175 10.87 -15.20 8.38
C ASN A 175 11.74 -15.09 7.11
N VAL A 176 11.33 -14.29 6.12
CA VAL A 176 12.13 -14.04 4.92
C VAL A 176 13.03 -12.80 5.03
N GLY A 177 13.09 -12.17 6.21
CA GLY A 177 14.05 -11.11 6.53
C GLY A 177 13.49 -9.68 6.54
N ALA A 178 12.17 -9.50 6.40
CA ALA A 178 11.58 -8.18 6.60
C ALA A 178 11.59 -7.80 8.10
N LEU A 179 11.88 -6.54 8.39
CA LEU A 179 11.74 -6.00 9.74
C LEU A 179 10.29 -5.59 9.97
N ILE A 180 9.70 -6.07 11.06
CA ILE A 180 8.35 -5.65 11.47
C ILE A 180 8.52 -4.53 12.51
N ARG A 181 7.81 -3.41 12.33
CA ARG A 181 7.83 -2.25 13.21
C ARG A 181 6.40 -1.75 13.45
N SER A 182 6.15 -1.19 14.61
CA SER A 182 4.98 -0.33 14.80
C SER A 182 5.22 1.05 14.17
N SER A 183 4.14 1.80 13.92
CA SER A 183 4.23 3.18 13.45
C SER A 183 5.04 4.05 14.42
N GLU A 184 4.86 3.89 15.74
CA GLU A 184 5.59 4.60 16.78
C GLU A 184 7.09 4.32 16.69
N GLN A 185 7.50 3.05 16.62
CA GLN A 185 8.91 2.66 16.48
C GLN A 185 9.54 3.25 15.22
N LEU A 186 8.84 3.19 14.08
CA LEU A 186 9.36 3.76 12.84
C LEU A 186 9.50 5.28 12.92
N ILE A 187 8.52 5.98 13.49
CA ILE A 187 8.58 7.44 13.65
C ILE A 187 9.77 7.84 14.52
N GLU A 188 10.00 7.16 15.64
CA GLU A 188 11.17 7.40 16.48
C GLU A 188 12.51 7.15 15.73
N GLU A 189 12.57 6.11 14.88
CA GLU A 189 13.76 5.81 14.07
C GLU A 189 14.02 6.89 13.01
N LEU A 190 12.96 7.48 12.43
CA LEU A 190 13.05 8.54 11.41
C LEU A 190 13.44 9.92 11.97
N GLU A 191 13.18 10.17 13.26
CA GLU A 191 13.42 11.46 13.93
C GLU A 191 14.78 11.54 14.64
N ARG A 192 15.56 10.46 14.64
CA ARG A 192 16.94 10.39 15.17
C ARG A 192 17.95 10.86 14.15
#